data_756de115053d6f184d3cdee5f8ade40d
#
_entry.id   756de115053d6f184d3cdee5f8ade40d
#
_cell.length_a   1.000
_cell.length_b   1.000
_cell.length_c   1.000
_cell.angle_alpha   90.00
_cell.angle_beta   90.00
_cell.angle_gamma   90.00
#
_symmetry.space_group_name_H-M   'P 1'
#
loop_
_entity.id
_entity.type
_entity.pdbx_description
1 polymer ?
#
loop_
_entity_poly.entity_id
_entity_poly.type
_entity_poly.pdbx_seq_one_letter_code
_entity_poly.pdbx_strand_id
1 'polypeptide(L)'
;MFAVIFEVEPAPGRQQEYLDIAARLRPELEKIDGFLSIERFSSLTKPGKILSLSFWRDEAALVRWRQHEDHHRAQWQGRSGIFADYRLRVASVVRDYGMFDRAQAPQQFPAVKR
;
A
#
# COMPACT_ATOMS: atom_id res chain seq x y z
N MET A 1 -7.81 9.14 -7.82
CA MET A 1 -6.80 8.17 -7.37
C MET A 1 -6.81 8.07 -5.86
N PHE A 2 -6.70 6.86 -5.37
CA PHE A 2 -6.70 6.58 -3.94
C PHE A 2 -5.42 5.89 -3.53
N ALA A 3 -5.00 6.11 -2.30
CA ALA A 3 -3.85 5.47 -1.70
C ALA A 3 -4.31 4.61 -0.53
N VAL A 4 -3.78 3.40 -0.43
CA VAL A 4 -3.92 2.57 0.76
C VAL A 4 -2.58 2.55 1.47
N ILE A 5 -2.59 3.06 2.69
CA ILE A 5 -1.42 3.20 3.55
C ILE A 5 -1.54 2.17 4.65
N PHE A 6 -0.79 1.09 4.54
CA PHE A 6 -0.85 -0.01 5.49
C PHE A 6 0.48 -0.08 6.24
N GLU A 7 0.47 0.37 7.49
CA GLU A 7 1.62 0.29 8.38
C GLU A 7 1.48 -0.97 9.21
N VAL A 8 2.45 -1.86 9.15
CA VAL A 8 2.37 -3.15 9.82
C VAL A 8 3.62 -3.42 10.62
N GLU A 9 3.42 -3.98 11.82
CA GLU A 9 4.50 -4.49 12.64
C GLU A 9 4.29 -6.00 12.75
N PRO A 10 5.03 -6.79 11.97
CA PRO A 10 4.98 -8.24 12.11
C PRO A 10 5.42 -8.66 13.51
N ALA A 11 4.82 -9.74 14.01
CA ALA A 11 5.25 -10.29 15.28
C ALA A 11 6.72 -10.72 15.21
N PRO A 12 7.44 -10.71 16.33
CA PRO A 12 8.85 -11.09 16.36
C PRO A 12 9.08 -12.44 15.67
N GLY A 13 10.03 -12.44 14.73
CA GLY A 13 10.40 -13.65 13.99
C GLY A 13 9.44 -14.02 12.85
N ARG A 14 8.36 -13.25 12.63
CA ARG A 14 7.37 -13.59 11.60
C ARG A 14 7.36 -12.63 10.41
N GLN A 15 8.36 -11.77 10.30
CA GLN A 15 8.44 -10.81 9.21
C GLN A 15 8.51 -11.50 7.84
N GLN A 16 9.35 -12.53 7.72
CA GLN A 16 9.50 -13.24 6.45
C GLN A 16 8.20 -13.93 6.05
N GLU A 17 7.48 -14.49 7.00
CA GLU A 17 6.18 -15.12 6.73
C GLU A 17 5.18 -14.10 6.17
N TYR A 18 5.15 -12.89 6.74
CA TYR A 18 4.31 -11.80 6.21
C TYR A 18 4.70 -11.46 4.78
N LEU A 19 6.00 -11.29 4.52
CA LEU A 19 6.48 -10.94 3.18
C LEU A 19 6.19 -12.03 2.16
N ASP A 20 6.28 -13.29 2.56
CA ASP A 20 5.98 -14.42 1.68
C ASP A 20 4.50 -14.45 1.28
N ILE A 21 3.60 -14.21 2.24
CA ILE A 21 2.16 -14.15 1.94
C ILE A 21 1.88 -12.97 1.01
N ALA A 22 2.47 -11.83 1.29
CA ALA A 22 2.30 -10.64 0.46
C ALA A 22 2.78 -10.87 -0.98
N ALA A 23 3.90 -11.56 -1.13
CA ALA A 23 4.43 -11.89 -2.45
C ALA A 23 3.51 -12.82 -3.23
N ARG A 24 2.87 -13.76 -2.55
CA ARG A 24 1.90 -14.67 -3.19
C ARG A 24 0.63 -13.96 -3.62
N LEU A 25 0.22 -12.91 -2.90
CA LEU A 25 -0.98 -12.15 -3.24
C LEU A 25 -0.75 -11.14 -4.36
N ARG A 26 0.49 -10.73 -4.59
CA ARG A 26 0.80 -9.68 -5.56
C ARG A 26 0.26 -9.95 -6.97
N PRO A 27 0.44 -11.15 -7.56
CA PRO A 27 -0.11 -11.41 -8.89
C PRO A 27 -1.62 -11.25 -8.96
N GLU A 28 -2.32 -11.55 -7.86
CA GLU A 28 -3.77 -11.41 -7.80
C GLU A 28 -4.19 -9.95 -7.72
N LEU A 29 -3.44 -9.13 -6.97
CA LEU A 29 -3.67 -7.68 -6.93
C LEU A 29 -3.48 -7.04 -8.30
N GLU A 30 -2.46 -7.45 -9.02
CA GLU A 30 -2.14 -6.89 -10.35
C GLU A 30 -3.23 -7.15 -11.37
N LYS A 31 -4.09 -8.14 -11.15
CA LYS A 31 -5.22 -8.45 -12.03
C LYS A 31 -6.47 -7.63 -11.73
N ILE A 32 -6.52 -6.91 -10.64
CA ILE A 32 -7.70 -6.13 -10.28
C ILE A 32 -7.75 -4.88 -11.15
N ASP A 33 -8.88 -4.69 -11.84
CA ASP A 33 -9.08 -3.49 -12.65
C ASP A 33 -9.04 -2.25 -11.75
N GLY A 34 -8.17 -1.33 -12.11
CA GLY A 34 -7.95 -0.11 -11.33
C GLY A 34 -6.79 -0.17 -10.34
N PHE A 35 -6.15 -1.33 -10.18
CA PHE A 35 -4.91 -1.40 -9.42
C PHE A 35 -3.80 -0.68 -10.19
N LEU A 36 -3.08 0.21 -9.53
CA LEU A 36 -2.01 0.97 -10.16
C LEU A 36 -0.62 0.50 -9.75
N SER A 37 -0.36 0.42 -8.45
CA SER A 37 0.97 0.02 -7.97
C SER A 37 0.94 -0.35 -6.49
N ILE A 38 1.94 -1.10 -6.07
CA ILE A 38 2.19 -1.40 -4.67
C ILE A 38 3.69 -1.51 -4.44
N GLU A 39 4.13 -0.93 -3.35
CA GLU A 39 5.53 -1.00 -2.95
C GLU A 39 5.61 -1.05 -1.43
N ARG A 40 6.63 -1.73 -0.90
CA ARG A 40 6.83 -1.84 0.53
C ARG A 40 8.13 -1.16 0.93
N PHE A 41 8.09 -0.55 2.11
CA PHE A 41 9.21 0.23 2.65
C PHE A 41 9.45 -0.17 4.08
N SER A 42 10.71 -0.16 4.50
CA SER A 42 11.05 -0.35 5.91
C SER A 42 11.18 0.99 6.60
N SER A 43 10.68 1.07 7.84
CA SER A 43 10.86 2.27 8.65
C SER A 43 12.32 2.44 9.01
N LEU A 44 12.83 3.66 8.91
CA LEU A 44 14.20 3.98 9.31
C LEU A 44 14.34 4.18 10.82
N THR A 45 13.23 4.48 11.49
CA THR A 45 13.27 4.79 12.93
C THR A 45 12.71 3.67 13.80
N LYS A 46 11.89 2.80 13.23
CA LYS A 46 11.29 1.69 13.97
C LYS A 46 11.62 0.37 13.30
N PRO A 47 12.64 -0.36 13.81
CA PRO A 47 13.04 -1.62 13.21
C PRO A 47 11.88 -2.62 13.14
N GLY A 48 11.76 -3.30 12.02
CA GLY A 48 10.72 -4.30 11.80
C GLY A 48 9.39 -3.75 11.33
N LYS A 49 9.17 -2.45 11.38
CA LYS A 49 7.94 -1.85 10.88
C LYS A 49 8.02 -1.67 9.37
N ILE A 50 6.96 -2.10 8.68
CA ILE A 50 6.89 -2.07 7.22
C ILE A 50 5.69 -1.23 6.81
N LEU A 51 5.89 -0.39 5.80
CA LEU A 51 4.82 0.33 5.13
C LEU A 51 4.53 -0.36 3.80
N SER A 52 3.28 -0.76 3.60
CA SER A 52 2.78 -1.18 2.30
C SER A 52 1.95 -0.01 1.73
N LEU A 53 2.39 0.53 0.61
CA LEU A 53 1.75 1.67 -0.02
C LEU A 53 1.25 1.25 -1.39
N SER A 54 -0.07 1.33 -1.59
CA SER A 54 -0.66 0.97 -2.88
C SER A 54 -1.51 2.11 -3.40
N PHE A 55 -1.59 2.21 -4.74
CA PHE A 55 -2.37 3.23 -5.41
C PHE A 55 -3.41 2.59 -6.31
N TRP A 56 -4.58 3.23 -6.40
CA TRP A 56 -5.76 2.69 -7.04
C TRP A 56 -6.45 3.80 -7.84
N ARG A 57 -6.96 3.45 -9.00
CA ARG A 57 -7.59 4.41 -9.90
C ARG A 57 -8.81 5.08 -9.28
N ASP A 58 -9.67 4.30 -8.62
CA ASP A 58 -10.93 4.77 -8.09
C ASP A 58 -11.40 3.91 -6.90
N GLU A 59 -12.49 4.33 -6.29
CA GLU A 59 -13.05 3.64 -5.13
C GLU A 59 -13.60 2.26 -5.48
N ALA A 60 -14.14 2.10 -6.69
CA ALA A 60 -14.63 0.80 -7.14
C ALA A 60 -13.52 -0.25 -7.15
N ALA A 61 -12.30 0.15 -7.51
CA ALA A 61 -11.15 -0.74 -7.47
C ALA A 61 -10.83 -1.17 -6.03
N LEU A 62 -10.95 -0.25 -5.07
CA LEU A 62 -10.77 -0.58 -3.66
C LEU A 62 -11.82 -1.57 -3.16
N VAL A 63 -13.05 -1.45 -3.62
CA VAL A 63 -14.12 -2.39 -3.26
C VAL A 63 -13.78 -3.78 -3.80
N ARG A 64 -13.31 -3.88 -5.04
CA ARG A 64 -12.89 -5.15 -5.62
C ARG A 64 -11.75 -5.78 -4.81
N TRP A 65 -10.77 -4.97 -4.41
CA TRP A 65 -9.66 -5.43 -3.59
C TRP A 65 -10.14 -5.94 -2.23
N ARG A 66 -11.07 -5.22 -1.60
CA ARG A 66 -11.62 -5.63 -0.29
C ARG A 66 -12.33 -6.97 -0.40
N GLN A 67 -13.11 -7.18 -1.46
CA GLN A 67 -13.76 -8.46 -1.70
C GLN A 67 -12.73 -9.57 -1.90
N HIS A 68 -11.65 -9.27 -2.59
CA HIS A 68 -10.57 -10.21 -2.82
C HIS A 68 -9.84 -10.55 -1.51
N GLU A 69 -9.60 -9.57 -0.65
CA GLU A 69 -9.01 -9.80 0.66
C GLU A 69 -9.92 -10.66 1.53
N ASP A 70 -11.23 -10.41 1.50
CA ASP A 70 -12.18 -11.24 2.25
C ASP A 70 -12.11 -12.69 1.79
N HIS A 71 -11.93 -12.92 0.50
CA HIS A 71 -11.74 -14.25 -0.05
C HIS A 71 -10.49 -14.93 0.50
N HIS A 72 -9.43 -14.17 0.78
CA HIS A 72 -8.17 -14.69 1.30
C HIS A 72 -8.04 -14.57 2.81
N ARG A 73 -9.08 -14.13 3.50
CA ARG A 73 -9.05 -13.95 4.96
C ARG A 73 -8.60 -15.22 5.69
N ALA A 74 -9.01 -16.37 5.19
CA ALA A 74 -8.65 -17.64 5.81
C ALA A 74 -7.14 -17.87 5.87
N GLN A 75 -6.38 -17.36 4.89
CA GLN A 75 -4.93 -17.46 4.92
C GLN A 75 -4.34 -16.67 6.08
N TRP A 76 -4.84 -15.44 6.29
CA TRP A 76 -4.38 -14.59 7.38
C TRP A 76 -4.79 -15.14 8.74
N GLN A 77 -6.04 -15.65 8.84
CA GLN A 77 -6.55 -16.22 10.09
C GLN A 77 -5.83 -17.52 10.47
N GLY A 78 -5.50 -18.35 9.46
CA GLY A 78 -4.73 -19.56 9.69
C GLY A 78 -3.30 -19.29 10.18
N ARG A 79 -2.87 -18.03 10.14
CA ARG A 79 -1.57 -17.58 10.60
C ARG A 79 -1.73 -16.53 11.69
N SER A 80 -2.59 -16.84 12.66
CA SER A 80 -2.84 -15.93 13.77
C SER A 80 -1.55 -15.54 14.46
N GLY A 81 -1.44 -14.27 14.88
CA GLY A 81 -0.24 -13.77 15.53
C GLY A 81 0.86 -13.30 14.58
N ILE A 82 0.63 -13.29 13.26
CA ILE A 82 1.59 -12.69 12.32
C ILE A 82 1.81 -11.21 12.61
N PHE A 83 0.73 -10.49 12.96
CA PHE A 83 0.82 -9.06 13.22
C PHE A 83 0.88 -8.79 14.71
N ALA A 84 1.89 -8.05 15.15
CA ALA A 84 1.89 -7.47 16.50
C ALA A 84 0.98 -6.25 16.52
N ASP A 85 0.97 -5.47 15.44
CA ASP A 85 0.11 -4.28 15.31
C ASP A 85 0.00 -3.89 13.85
N TYR A 86 -1.06 -3.19 13.48
CA TYR A 86 -1.16 -2.57 12.18
C TYR A 86 -2.10 -1.38 12.20
N ARG A 87 -1.94 -0.50 11.22
CA ARG A 87 -2.88 0.57 10.95
C ARG A 87 -3.06 0.74 9.45
N LEU A 88 -4.29 0.76 9.03
CA LEU A 88 -4.64 0.93 7.62
C LEU A 88 -5.40 2.23 7.44
N ARG A 89 -4.94 3.04 6.48
CA ARG A 89 -5.65 4.26 6.09
C ARG A 89 -5.90 4.23 4.59
N VAL A 90 -7.07 4.68 4.20
CA VAL A 90 -7.41 4.91 2.80
C VAL A 90 -7.53 6.42 2.62
N ALA A 91 -6.82 6.95 1.63
CA ALA A 91 -6.77 8.38 1.41
C ALA A 91 -7.01 8.70 -0.06
N SER A 92 -7.69 9.79 -0.32
CA SER A 92 -7.81 10.33 -1.66
C SER A 92 -6.56 11.14 -1.98
N VAL A 93 -5.98 10.93 -3.15
CA VAL A 93 -4.81 11.69 -3.59
C VAL A 93 -5.30 12.99 -4.19
N VAL A 94 -5.02 14.08 -3.50
CA VAL A 94 -5.47 15.41 -3.92
C VAL A 94 -4.62 15.95 -5.06
N ARG A 95 -3.33 15.62 -5.06
CA ARG A 95 -2.39 16.12 -6.03
C ARG A 95 -1.25 15.13 -6.19
N ASP A 96 -0.84 14.90 -7.42
CA ASP A 96 0.23 13.97 -7.73
C ASP A 96 1.14 14.62 -8.76
N TYR A 97 2.39 14.86 -8.40
CA TYR A 97 3.37 15.41 -9.31
C TYR A 97 4.77 14.98 -8.87
N GLY A 98 5.68 15.02 -9.81
CA GLY A 98 7.06 14.64 -9.58
C GLY A 98 8.02 15.73 -10.07
N MET A 99 9.29 15.42 -10.06
CA MET A 99 10.31 16.34 -10.56
C MET A 99 10.12 16.67 -12.04
N PHE A 100 9.70 15.69 -12.83
CA PHE A 100 9.57 15.82 -14.28
C PHE A 100 8.13 15.81 -14.76
N ASP A 101 7.19 15.25 -14.00
CA ASP A 101 5.77 15.30 -14.28
C ASP A 101 5.16 16.40 -13.43
N ARG A 102 4.96 17.57 -14.04
CA ARG A 102 4.61 18.78 -13.31
C ARG A 102 3.19 19.27 -13.55
N ALA A 103 2.34 18.47 -14.20
CA ALA A 103 0.99 18.92 -14.58
C ALA A 103 0.16 19.39 -13.38
N GLN A 104 0.29 18.71 -12.25
CA GLN A 104 -0.47 19.04 -11.04
C GLN A 104 0.34 19.82 -10.02
N ALA A 105 1.54 20.22 -10.35
CA ALA A 105 2.39 20.98 -9.41
C ALA A 105 1.80 22.36 -9.14
N PRO A 106 1.97 22.87 -7.91
CA PRO A 106 1.55 24.24 -7.61
C PRO A 106 2.26 25.24 -8.53
N GLN A 107 1.50 26.23 -9.02
CA GLN A 107 2.03 27.24 -9.92
C GLN A 107 2.30 28.57 -9.24
N GLN A 108 1.99 28.68 -7.96
CA GLN A 108 2.25 29.92 -7.22
C GLN A 108 3.72 30.24 -7.08
N PHE A 109 4.56 29.26 -7.29
CA PHE A 109 5.99 29.51 -7.33
C PHE A 109 6.38 29.65 -8.78
N PRO A 110 6.85 30.84 -9.20
CA PRO A 110 7.45 30.93 -10.51
C PRO A 110 8.50 29.85 -10.60
N ALA A 111 8.57 29.25 -11.76
CA ALA A 111 9.51 28.17 -11.95
C ALA A 111 10.84 28.56 -11.31
N VAL A 112 11.28 27.76 -10.36
CA VAL A 112 12.60 27.95 -9.80
C VAL A 112 13.55 27.83 -10.96
N LYS A 113 14.12 28.95 -11.34
CA LYS A 113 15.02 28.96 -12.47
C LYS A 113 16.29 28.27 -12.07
N ARG A 114 16.61 27.27 -12.81
CA ARG A 114 17.82 26.49 -12.60
C ARG A 114 18.90 27.03 -13.45
#